data_6974a7bf047ea8bc580a422089a4eb1a
#
_entry.id   6974a7bf047ea8bc580a422089a4eb1a
#
_cell.length_a   1.000
_cell.length_b   1.000
_cell.length_c   1.000
_cell.angle_alpha   90.00
_cell.angle_beta   90.00
_cell.angle_gamma   90.00
#
_symmetry.space_group_name_H-M   'P 1'
#
loop_
_entity.id
_entity.type
_entity.pdbx_description
1 polymer ?
#
loop_
_entity_poly.entity_id
_entity_poly.type
_entity_poly.pdbx_seq_one_letter_code
_entity_poly.pdbx_strand_id
1 'polypeptide(L)'
;MIINPYDALATIYGQGTAAYEVINDANNPKLDNAIICAGGGGLTAGSCISIKHINPECNVFTAEPEEWNDHQLSFEKNERVAMDTNRGGLCDGLLTPMPGEIPFAINTHFGVKGLAASDQAVCEAMRFAFNRLNLKLEPSGAVALACLLQNKEKFKGTRTLVMLSGGNVDQKTFSECLAKANP
;
A
#
# COMPACT_ATOMS: atom_id res chain seq x y z
N MET A 1 27.29 1.63 6.69
CA MET A 1 26.53 0.53 6.09
C MET A 1 25.30 1.15 5.43
N ILE A 2 25.08 0.89 4.14
CA ILE A 2 23.88 1.37 3.44
C ILE A 2 22.86 0.24 3.51
N ILE A 3 21.64 0.55 4.00
CA ILE A 3 20.53 -0.40 4.04
C ILE A 3 19.63 -0.08 2.85
N ASN A 4 19.37 -1.07 1.99
CA ASN A 4 18.43 -0.90 0.89
C ASN A 4 17.01 -0.75 1.48
N PRO A 5 16.23 0.29 1.11
CA PRO A 5 14.96 0.61 1.75
C PRO A 5 13.83 -0.41 1.46
N TYR A 6 13.95 -1.24 0.45
CA TYR A 6 12.92 -2.22 0.07
C TYR A 6 13.48 -3.52 -0.54
N ASP A 7 14.59 -3.48 -1.27
CA ASP A 7 15.12 -4.61 -2.05
C ASP A 7 16.25 -5.33 -1.29
N ALA A 8 15.94 -5.76 -0.08
CA ALA A 8 16.83 -6.55 0.77
C ALA A 8 15.99 -7.40 1.74
N LEU A 9 16.35 -8.65 1.93
CA LEU A 9 15.59 -9.58 2.80
C LEU A 9 15.43 -9.07 4.23
N ALA A 10 16.49 -8.49 4.81
CA ALA A 10 16.43 -7.94 6.16
C ALA A 10 15.39 -6.81 6.29
N THR A 11 15.30 -5.93 5.28
CA THR A 11 14.29 -4.86 5.23
C THR A 11 12.90 -5.45 5.07
N ILE A 12 12.72 -6.39 4.14
CA ILE A 12 11.45 -7.06 3.89
C ILE A 12 10.92 -7.74 5.16
N TYR A 13 11.77 -8.49 5.87
CA TYR A 13 11.37 -9.16 7.12
C TYR A 13 11.01 -8.15 8.21
N GLY A 14 11.80 -7.08 8.37
CA GLY A 14 11.48 -6.00 9.32
C GLY A 14 10.14 -5.32 9.01
N GLN A 15 9.87 -5.04 7.74
CA GLN A 15 8.61 -4.43 7.30
C GLN A 15 7.40 -5.36 7.48
N GLY A 16 7.59 -6.67 7.43
CA GLY A 16 6.53 -7.67 7.63
C GLY A 16 6.00 -7.74 9.05
N THR A 17 6.72 -7.20 10.04
CA THR A 17 6.33 -7.24 11.46
C THR A 17 5.01 -6.53 11.74
N ALA A 18 4.71 -5.42 11.03
CA ALA A 18 3.46 -4.69 11.19
C ALA A 18 2.23 -5.56 10.89
N ALA A 19 2.25 -6.30 9.78
CA ALA A 19 1.19 -7.24 9.46
C ALA A 19 1.20 -8.45 10.42
N TYR A 20 2.38 -8.93 10.78
CA TYR A 20 2.53 -10.05 11.73
C TYR A 20 1.85 -9.78 13.07
N GLU A 21 2.04 -8.59 13.64
CA GLU A 21 1.40 -8.21 14.90
C GLU A 21 -0.13 -8.26 14.80
N VAL A 22 -0.69 -7.74 13.70
CA VAL A 22 -2.15 -7.72 13.50
C VAL A 22 -2.72 -9.13 13.37
N ILE A 23 -2.10 -9.98 12.53
CA ILE A 23 -2.66 -11.31 12.23
C ILE A 23 -2.38 -12.34 13.32
N ASN A 24 -1.37 -12.11 14.16
CA ASN A 24 -1.01 -13.00 15.27
C ASN A 24 -1.78 -12.66 16.57
N ASP A 25 -2.55 -11.58 16.60
CA ASP A 25 -3.42 -11.27 17.72
C ASP A 25 -4.60 -12.26 17.74
N ALA A 26 -4.70 -13.05 18.81
CA ALA A 26 -5.76 -14.06 18.98
C ALA A 26 -7.19 -13.48 18.96
N ASN A 27 -7.33 -12.17 19.18
CA ASN A 27 -8.61 -11.47 19.11
C ASN A 27 -8.97 -11.02 17.69
N ASN A 28 -8.01 -11.06 16.75
CA ASN A 28 -8.27 -10.68 15.36
C ASN A 28 -8.88 -11.86 14.59
N PRO A 29 -10.03 -11.66 14.00
CA PRO A 29 -10.64 -12.67 13.16
C PRO A 29 -9.85 -12.84 11.86
N LYS A 30 -10.02 -14.01 11.23
CA LYS A 30 -9.43 -14.32 9.93
C LYS A 30 -9.74 -13.22 8.90
N LEU A 31 -8.71 -12.76 8.17
CA LEU A 31 -8.83 -11.74 7.13
C LEU A 31 -9.16 -12.38 5.78
N ASP A 32 -10.03 -11.73 5.01
CA ASP A 32 -10.30 -12.10 3.63
C ASP A 32 -9.32 -11.39 2.66
N ASN A 33 -8.95 -10.15 3.00
CA ASN A 33 -8.10 -9.32 2.15
C ASN A 33 -7.11 -8.48 2.98
N ALA A 34 -6.02 -8.07 2.35
CA ALA A 34 -5.10 -7.05 2.84
C ALA A 34 -4.70 -6.10 1.71
N ILE A 35 -4.76 -4.78 1.94
CA ILE A 35 -4.38 -3.73 1.00
C ILE A 35 -3.21 -2.96 1.60
N ILE A 36 -2.08 -2.93 0.90
CA ILE A 36 -0.81 -2.44 1.42
C ILE A 36 -0.17 -1.53 0.38
N CYS A 37 0.22 -0.31 0.77
CA CYS A 37 0.87 0.61 -0.15
C CYS A 37 2.19 0.05 -0.65
N ALA A 38 2.52 0.32 -1.92
CA ALA A 38 3.72 -0.14 -2.58
C ALA A 38 4.42 1.01 -3.33
N GLY A 39 5.67 1.25 -2.94
CA GLY A 39 6.68 1.90 -3.77
C GLY A 39 7.59 0.80 -4.32
N GLY A 40 8.79 0.58 -3.75
CA GLY A 40 9.61 -0.57 -4.14
C GLY A 40 9.07 -1.96 -3.78
N GLY A 41 7.99 -2.05 -3.02
CA GLY A 41 7.27 -3.29 -2.71
C GLY A 41 7.73 -4.05 -1.47
N GLY A 42 8.72 -3.55 -0.73
CA GLY A 42 9.26 -4.24 0.45
C GLY A 42 8.25 -4.45 1.57
N LEU A 43 7.43 -3.42 1.86
CA LEU A 43 6.36 -3.49 2.86
C LEU A 43 5.31 -4.53 2.47
N THR A 44 4.88 -4.52 1.23
CA THR A 44 3.90 -5.49 0.73
C THR A 44 4.46 -6.92 0.77
N ALA A 45 5.71 -7.12 0.32
CA ALA A 45 6.35 -8.43 0.34
C ALA A 45 6.48 -8.99 1.76
N GLY A 46 6.97 -8.20 2.71
CA GLY A 46 7.10 -8.62 4.10
C GLY A 46 5.76 -8.92 4.75
N SER A 47 4.77 -8.04 4.54
CA SER A 47 3.40 -8.25 5.01
C SER A 47 2.77 -9.50 4.40
N CYS A 48 3.01 -9.73 3.10
CA CYS A 48 2.49 -10.91 2.40
C CYS A 48 3.05 -12.21 2.98
N ILE A 49 4.36 -12.28 3.25
CA ILE A 49 4.98 -13.43 3.93
C ILE A 49 4.29 -13.70 5.26
N SER A 50 4.15 -12.68 6.10
CA SER A 50 3.50 -12.79 7.40
C SER A 50 2.04 -13.27 7.30
N ILE A 51 1.27 -12.62 6.44
CA ILE A 51 -0.16 -12.93 6.24
C ILE A 51 -0.33 -14.35 5.71
N LYS A 52 0.38 -14.72 4.66
CA LYS A 52 0.25 -16.03 4.01
C LYS A 52 0.71 -17.19 4.89
N HIS A 53 1.63 -16.95 5.82
CA HIS A 53 2.05 -17.95 6.80
C HIS A 53 0.91 -18.36 7.74
N ILE A 54 0.11 -17.42 8.20
CA ILE A 54 -0.99 -17.66 9.17
C ILE A 54 -2.34 -17.84 8.46
N ASN A 55 -2.56 -17.10 7.38
CA ASN A 55 -3.79 -17.13 6.62
C ASN A 55 -3.52 -17.23 5.11
N PRO A 56 -3.22 -18.44 4.59
CA PRO A 56 -2.88 -18.66 3.16
C PRO A 56 -3.96 -18.17 2.18
N GLU A 57 -5.23 -18.20 2.58
CA GLU A 57 -6.38 -17.82 1.73
C GLU A 57 -6.59 -16.30 1.62
N CYS A 58 -5.94 -15.49 2.46
CA CYS A 58 -6.09 -14.04 2.41
C CYS A 58 -5.58 -13.47 1.07
N ASN A 59 -6.40 -12.71 0.36
CA ASN A 59 -5.95 -11.99 -0.84
C ASN A 59 -5.12 -10.78 -0.43
N VAL A 60 -3.93 -10.63 -1.01
CA VAL A 60 -3.07 -9.46 -0.78
C VAL A 60 -3.05 -8.59 -2.03
N PHE A 61 -3.13 -7.27 -1.81
CA PHE A 61 -3.11 -6.28 -2.87
C PHE A 61 -2.04 -5.23 -2.60
N THR A 62 -1.29 -4.84 -3.65
CA THR A 62 -0.56 -3.57 -3.65
C THR A 62 -1.54 -2.42 -3.84
N ALA A 63 -1.24 -1.28 -3.26
CA ALA A 63 -1.96 -0.02 -3.48
C ALA A 63 -0.97 1.06 -3.92
N GLU A 64 -1.22 1.67 -5.08
CA GLU A 64 -0.33 2.58 -5.76
C GLU A 64 -1.08 3.83 -6.23
N PRO A 65 -0.40 4.97 -6.45
CA PRO A 65 -0.97 6.07 -7.21
C PRO A 65 -1.21 5.63 -8.65
N GLU A 66 -2.28 6.11 -9.28
CA GLU A 66 -2.69 5.75 -10.65
C GLU A 66 -1.61 6.04 -11.70
N GLU A 67 -0.85 7.12 -11.49
CA GLU A 67 0.25 7.54 -12.38
C GLU A 67 1.58 6.80 -12.11
N TRP A 68 1.64 6.00 -11.02
CA TRP A 68 2.81 5.26 -10.56
C TRP A 68 2.42 3.83 -10.14
N ASN A 69 1.68 3.15 -11.00
CA ASN A 69 1.14 1.81 -10.77
C ASN A 69 2.05 0.71 -11.35
N ASP A 70 3.34 0.83 -11.13
CA ASP A 70 4.37 -0.07 -11.66
C ASP A 70 4.21 -1.52 -11.18
N HIS A 71 3.78 -1.77 -9.95
CA HIS A 71 3.49 -3.13 -9.48
C HIS A 71 2.27 -3.73 -10.19
N GLN A 72 1.17 -2.97 -10.32
CA GLN A 72 -0.01 -3.45 -11.05
C GLN A 72 0.35 -3.86 -12.47
N LEU A 73 1.03 -2.98 -13.21
CA LEU A 73 1.47 -3.25 -14.60
C LEU A 73 2.45 -4.43 -14.66
N SER A 74 3.35 -4.54 -13.67
CA SER A 74 4.32 -5.62 -13.60
C SER A 74 3.66 -6.98 -13.37
N PHE A 75 2.63 -7.06 -12.52
CA PHE A 75 1.88 -8.30 -12.32
C PHE A 75 1.08 -8.70 -13.57
N GLU A 76 0.46 -7.73 -14.25
CA GLU A 76 -0.28 -7.99 -15.50
C GLU A 76 0.62 -8.54 -16.61
N LYS A 77 1.86 -8.03 -16.70
CA LYS A 77 2.84 -8.47 -17.71
C LYS A 77 3.72 -9.64 -17.27
N ASN A 78 3.67 -9.99 -15.99
CA ASN A 78 4.57 -10.96 -15.36
C ASN A 78 6.06 -10.62 -15.55
N GLU A 79 6.38 -9.33 -15.60
CA GLU A 79 7.73 -8.78 -15.68
C GLU A 79 7.78 -7.42 -14.98
N ARG A 80 8.95 -7.03 -14.47
CA ARG A 80 9.10 -5.72 -13.82
C ARG A 80 9.03 -4.60 -14.86
N VAL A 81 8.05 -3.70 -14.71
CA VAL A 81 7.82 -2.56 -15.58
C VAL A 81 8.40 -1.30 -14.96
N ALA A 82 9.18 -0.56 -15.74
CA ALA A 82 9.70 0.74 -15.32
C ALA A 82 8.74 1.88 -15.68
N MET A 83 8.59 2.83 -14.76
CA MET A 83 7.84 4.07 -14.96
C MET A 83 8.75 5.20 -15.44
N ASP A 84 8.16 6.20 -16.09
CA ASP A 84 8.85 7.44 -16.45
C ASP A 84 9.08 8.28 -15.20
N THR A 85 10.35 8.43 -14.81
CA THR A 85 10.76 9.19 -13.61
C THR A 85 10.73 10.70 -13.76
N ASN A 86 10.44 11.22 -14.94
CA ASN A 86 10.28 12.67 -15.16
C ASN A 86 8.93 13.21 -14.62
N ARG A 87 8.07 12.34 -14.14
CA ARG A 87 6.79 12.70 -13.53
C ARG A 87 6.95 12.87 -12.03
N GLY A 88 6.44 13.97 -11.50
CA GLY A 88 6.20 14.10 -10.08
C GLY A 88 4.93 13.34 -9.65
N GLY A 89 4.55 13.46 -8.40
CA GLY A 89 3.31 12.88 -7.89
C GLY A 89 3.02 13.33 -6.47
N LEU A 90 1.76 13.28 -6.08
CA LEU A 90 1.32 13.64 -4.74
C LEU A 90 1.89 12.68 -3.68
N CYS A 91 2.00 11.41 -4.02
CA CYS A 91 2.45 10.34 -3.12
C CYS A 91 3.97 10.14 -3.22
N ASP A 92 4.74 11.11 -2.78
CA ASP A 92 6.19 11.19 -2.94
C ASP A 92 6.97 9.99 -2.37
N GLY A 93 6.46 9.36 -1.33
CA GLY A 93 7.04 8.13 -0.76
C GLY A 93 6.83 6.86 -1.60
N LEU A 94 6.05 6.93 -2.70
CA LEU A 94 5.74 5.79 -3.56
C LEU A 94 6.24 5.96 -5.01
N LEU A 95 6.99 7.01 -5.31
CA LEU A 95 7.50 7.31 -6.65
C LEU A 95 8.75 6.46 -6.98
N THR A 96 8.65 5.16 -6.81
CA THR A 96 9.72 4.22 -7.13
C THR A 96 9.64 3.90 -8.62
N PRO A 97 10.76 3.96 -9.38
CA PRO A 97 10.70 3.81 -10.83
C PRO A 97 10.35 2.42 -11.32
N MET A 98 10.51 1.40 -10.46
CA MET A 98 10.25 0.00 -10.80
C MET A 98 10.19 -0.83 -9.51
N PRO A 99 9.38 -1.91 -9.45
CA PRO A 99 9.39 -2.82 -8.31
C PRO A 99 10.78 -3.36 -8.00
N GLY A 100 11.13 -3.50 -6.72
CA GLY A 100 12.35 -4.21 -6.34
C GLY A 100 12.36 -5.65 -6.87
N GLU A 101 13.52 -6.21 -7.09
CA GLU A 101 13.65 -7.56 -7.64
C GLU A 101 13.13 -8.63 -6.66
N ILE A 102 13.59 -8.57 -5.42
CA ILE A 102 13.16 -9.50 -4.37
C ILE A 102 11.67 -9.31 -4.02
N PRO A 103 11.18 -8.07 -3.78
CA PRO A 103 9.75 -7.84 -3.55
C PRO A 103 8.86 -8.33 -4.69
N PHE A 104 9.24 -8.08 -5.95
CA PHE A 104 8.46 -8.54 -7.09
C PHE A 104 8.36 -10.07 -7.15
N ALA A 105 9.48 -10.77 -6.96
CA ALA A 105 9.50 -12.24 -6.95
C ALA A 105 8.60 -12.81 -5.82
N ILE A 106 8.67 -12.25 -4.61
CA ILE A 106 7.86 -12.67 -3.48
C ILE A 106 6.37 -12.40 -3.76
N ASN A 107 6.02 -11.19 -4.17
CA ASN A 107 4.64 -10.79 -4.40
C ASN A 107 3.99 -11.61 -5.54
N THR A 108 4.74 -11.86 -6.62
CA THR A 108 4.29 -12.72 -7.72
C THR A 108 4.09 -14.17 -7.27
N HIS A 109 5.02 -14.72 -6.49
CA HIS A 109 4.90 -16.07 -5.95
C HIS A 109 3.61 -16.27 -5.14
N PHE A 110 3.22 -15.29 -4.37
CA PHE A 110 2.00 -15.34 -3.55
C PHE A 110 0.73 -14.86 -4.27
N GLY A 111 0.80 -14.51 -5.55
CA GLY A 111 -0.34 -14.09 -6.35
C GLY A 111 -0.93 -12.74 -5.91
N VAL A 112 -0.07 -11.82 -5.46
CA VAL A 112 -0.47 -10.44 -5.12
C VAL A 112 -1.02 -9.75 -6.36
N LYS A 113 -2.07 -8.94 -6.19
CA LYS A 113 -2.71 -8.17 -7.27
C LYS A 113 -2.52 -6.67 -7.05
N GLY A 114 -2.47 -5.90 -8.12
CA GLY A 114 -2.35 -4.44 -8.06
C GLY A 114 -3.70 -3.75 -7.93
N LEU A 115 -3.73 -2.65 -7.18
CA LEU A 115 -4.79 -1.66 -7.15
C LEU A 115 -4.15 -0.28 -7.28
N ALA A 116 -4.82 0.62 -8.00
CA ALA A 116 -4.38 2.00 -8.12
C ALA A 116 -5.49 2.97 -7.70
N ALA A 117 -5.10 4.15 -7.21
CA ALA A 117 -6.00 5.20 -6.79
C ALA A 117 -5.56 6.55 -7.33
N SER A 118 -6.53 7.39 -7.73
CA SER A 118 -6.28 8.75 -8.17
C SER A 118 -5.86 9.66 -7.01
N ASP A 119 -5.14 10.75 -7.30
CA ASP A 119 -4.78 11.78 -6.31
C ASP A 119 -6.01 12.35 -5.59
N GLN A 120 -7.13 12.48 -6.29
CA GLN A 120 -8.39 12.90 -5.70
C GLN A 120 -8.86 11.92 -4.62
N ALA A 121 -8.85 10.62 -4.90
CA ALA A 121 -9.22 9.60 -3.93
C ALA A 121 -8.25 9.54 -2.74
N VAL A 122 -6.97 9.81 -2.98
CA VAL A 122 -5.98 9.93 -1.88
C VAL A 122 -6.33 11.09 -0.95
N CYS A 123 -6.67 12.26 -1.49
CA CYS A 123 -7.11 13.39 -0.70
C CYS A 123 -8.39 13.08 0.11
N GLU A 124 -9.35 12.40 -0.49
CA GLU A 124 -10.58 11.95 0.17
C GLU A 124 -10.29 10.95 1.29
N ALA A 125 -9.36 10.01 1.07
CA ALA A 125 -8.91 9.07 2.09
C ALA A 125 -8.20 9.76 3.26
N MET A 126 -7.34 10.75 2.98
CA MET A 126 -6.70 11.57 4.03
C MET A 126 -7.75 12.31 4.87
N ARG A 127 -8.75 12.92 4.24
CA ARG A 127 -9.83 13.60 4.96
C ARG A 127 -10.70 12.63 5.75
N PHE A 128 -11.00 11.46 5.20
CA PHE A 128 -11.73 10.41 5.92
C PHE A 128 -10.95 9.98 7.17
N ALA A 129 -9.65 9.69 7.02
CA ALA A 129 -8.80 9.27 8.14
C ALA A 129 -8.72 10.35 9.23
N PHE A 130 -8.59 11.62 8.83
CA PHE A 130 -8.55 12.75 9.77
C PHE A 130 -9.86 12.93 10.53
N ASN A 131 -10.99 12.97 9.82
CA ASN A 131 -12.29 13.28 10.41
C ASN A 131 -12.94 12.10 11.14
N ARG A 132 -12.68 10.86 10.73
CA ARG A 132 -13.35 9.66 11.25
C ARG A 132 -12.48 8.80 12.15
N LEU A 133 -11.16 8.80 11.91
CA LEU A 133 -10.23 7.97 12.66
C LEU A 133 -9.30 8.80 13.56
N ASN A 134 -9.34 10.13 13.45
CA ASN A 134 -8.44 11.06 14.14
C ASN A 134 -6.95 10.76 13.81
N LEU A 135 -6.67 10.39 12.54
CA LEU A 135 -5.35 10.08 12.05
C LEU A 135 -4.90 11.10 11.01
N LYS A 136 -3.71 11.69 11.23
CA LYS A 136 -3.03 12.52 10.23
C LYS A 136 -2.16 11.63 9.37
N LEU A 137 -2.57 11.39 8.13
CA LEU A 137 -1.82 10.61 7.15
C LEU A 137 -1.11 11.53 6.15
N GLU A 138 0.03 11.08 5.66
CA GLU A 138 0.64 11.60 4.43
C GLU A 138 -0.05 10.99 3.21
N PRO A 139 0.05 11.60 2.00
CA PRO A 139 -0.56 11.04 0.79
C PRO A 139 -0.17 9.59 0.53
N SER A 140 1.11 9.27 0.59
CA SER A 140 1.64 7.91 0.39
C SER A 140 1.07 6.90 1.38
N GLY A 141 0.88 7.31 2.64
CA GLY A 141 0.30 6.47 3.69
C GLY A 141 -1.20 6.25 3.56
N ALA A 142 -1.90 7.09 2.79
CA ALA A 142 -3.35 7.04 2.58
C ALA A 142 -3.78 6.23 1.35
N VAL A 143 -2.85 5.86 0.44
CA VAL A 143 -3.18 5.20 -0.84
C VAL A 143 -3.93 3.89 -0.65
N ALA A 144 -3.57 3.07 0.35
CA ALA A 144 -4.27 1.82 0.61
C ALA A 144 -5.75 2.05 1.00
N LEU A 145 -6.01 3.09 1.79
CA LEU A 145 -7.38 3.50 2.12
C LEU A 145 -8.11 4.07 0.91
N ALA A 146 -7.44 4.85 0.07
CA ALA A 146 -8.00 5.36 -1.17
C ALA A 146 -8.43 4.21 -2.11
N CYS A 147 -7.58 3.21 -2.29
CA CYS A 147 -7.91 2.01 -3.07
C CYS A 147 -9.11 1.26 -2.50
N LEU A 148 -9.22 1.11 -1.17
CA LEU A 148 -10.40 0.51 -0.55
C LEU A 148 -11.67 1.31 -0.86
N LEU A 149 -11.64 2.63 -0.64
CA LEU A 149 -12.80 3.49 -0.79
C LEU A 149 -13.30 3.58 -2.24
N GLN A 150 -12.39 3.62 -3.22
CA GLN A 150 -12.73 3.56 -4.64
C GLN A 150 -13.32 2.20 -5.06
N ASN A 151 -12.92 1.11 -4.40
CA ASN A 151 -13.34 -0.25 -4.72
C ASN A 151 -14.26 -0.87 -3.65
N LYS A 152 -15.00 -0.05 -2.89
CA LYS A 152 -15.80 -0.50 -1.73
C LYS A 152 -16.74 -1.64 -2.03
N GLU A 153 -17.34 -1.70 -3.22
CA GLU A 153 -18.25 -2.78 -3.59
C GLU A 153 -17.54 -4.13 -3.75
N LYS A 154 -16.27 -4.12 -4.20
CA LYS A 154 -15.42 -5.32 -4.28
C LYS A 154 -15.11 -5.92 -2.91
N PHE A 155 -14.99 -5.08 -1.89
CA PHE A 155 -14.61 -5.48 -0.54
C PHE A 155 -15.80 -5.55 0.43
N LYS A 156 -17.02 -5.30 -0.05
CA LYS A 156 -18.24 -5.32 0.76
C LYS A 156 -18.49 -6.69 1.36
N GLY A 157 -18.74 -6.72 2.67
CA GLY A 157 -19.00 -7.97 3.40
C GLY A 157 -17.75 -8.79 3.71
N THR A 158 -16.56 -8.29 3.40
CA THR A 158 -15.27 -8.93 3.69
C THR A 158 -14.55 -8.23 4.84
N ARG A 159 -13.62 -8.95 5.50
CA ARG A 159 -12.67 -8.37 6.44
C ARG A 159 -11.38 -8.02 5.71
N THR A 160 -11.14 -6.74 5.59
CA THR A 160 -9.99 -6.21 4.85
C THR A 160 -9.07 -5.43 5.77
N LEU A 161 -7.82 -5.90 5.91
CA LEU A 161 -6.74 -5.13 6.51
C LEU A 161 -6.35 -4.01 5.54
N VAL A 162 -6.27 -2.78 6.04
CA VAL A 162 -5.76 -1.63 5.29
C VAL A 162 -4.55 -1.06 6.02
N MET A 163 -3.40 -1.07 5.36
CA MET A 163 -2.15 -0.55 5.93
C MET A 163 -2.08 0.97 5.79
N LEU A 164 -2.16 1.69 6.90
CA LEU A 164 -1.97 3.14 6.97
C LEU A 164 -0.54 3.41 7.41
N SER A 165 0.38 3.56 6.46
CA SER A 165 1.81 3.36 6.69
C SER A 165 2.58 4.60 7.14
N GLY A 166 2.07 5.81 6.92
CA GLY A 166 2.83 7.01 7.22
C GLY A 166 1.99 8.27 7.47
N GLY A 167 2.57 9.20 8.23
CA GLY A 167 1.94 10.48 8.58
C GLY A 167 2.92 11.66 8.56
N ASN A 168 4.09 11.51 7.95
CA ASN A 168 5.11 12.58 7.86
C ASN A 168 4.79 13.54 6.71
N VAL A 169 3.73 14.33 6.88
CA VAL A 169 3.27 15.31 5.88
C VAL A 169 3.42 16.73 6.42
N ASP A 170 3.92 17.65 5.59
CA ASP A 170 3.95 19.07 5.91
C ASP A 170 2.54 19.67 5.97
N GLN A 171 2.39 20.78 6.70
CA GLN A 171 1.10 21.38 6.95
C GLN A 171 0.42 21.93 5.68
N LYS A 172 1.21 22.40 4.72
CA LYS A 172 0.69 22.94 3.46
C LYS A 172 0.06 21.85 2.62
N THR A 173 0.83 20.79 2.33
CA THR A 173 0.35 19.61 1.58
C THR A 173 -0.87 19.00 2.24
N PHE A 174 -0.83 18.82 3.57
CA PHE A 174 -1.97 18.28 4.30
C PHE A 174 -3.23 19.13 4.14
N SER A 175 -3.13 20.46 4.33
CA SER A 175 -4.27 21.37 4.19
C SER A 175 -4.81 21.42 2.76
N GLU A 176 -3.94 21.40 1.77
CA GLU A 176 -4.33 21.36 0.35
C GLU A 176 -5.09 20.07 -0.01
N CYS A 177 -4.64 18.92 0.48
CA CYS A 177 -5.36 17.65 0.29
C CYS A 177 -6.74 17.66 0.94
N LEU A 178 -6.84 18.17 2.18
CA LEU A 178 -8.14 18.26 2.84
C LEU A 178 -9.11 19.21 2.11
N ALA A 179 -8.59 20.28 1.50
CA ALA A 179 -9.41 21.24 0.75
C ALA A 179 -9.85 20.69 -0.63
N LYS A 180 -9.02 19.86 -1.27
CA LYS A 180 -9.34 19.22 -2.56
C LYS A 180 -10.33 18.07 -2.43
N ALA A 181 -10.41 17.43 -1.28
CA ALA A 181 -11.33 16.32 -1.07
C ALA A 181 -12.79 16.78 -1.25
N ASN A 182 -13.57 16.02 -2.02
CA ASN A 182 -15.00 16.30 -2.18
C ASN A 182 -15.78 16.14 -0.85
N PRO A 183 -16.89 16.86 -0.65
CA PRO A 183 -17.69 16.82 0.58
C PRO A 183 -18.19 15.41 0.95
#